data_894bcb66c6442d523a7cc9f04830d61e
#
_entry.id   894bcb66c6442d523a7cc9f04830d61e
#
_cell.length_a   1.000
_cell.length_b   1.000
_cell.length_c   1.000
_cell.angle_alpha   90.00
_cell.angle_beta   90.00
_cell.angle_gamma   90.00
#
_symmetry.space_group_name_H-M   'P 1'
#
loop_
_entity.id
_entity.type
_entity.pdbx_description
1 polymer ?
#
loop_
_entity_poly.entity_id
_entity_poly.type
_entity_poly.pdbx_seq_one_letter_code
_entity_poly.pdbx_strand_id
1 'polypeptide(L)'
;MFTGIIEDIGEVLEIKKDGDKIFYISTKINYQNLKIGSSISCNGICLTIIKKGKKNKKNWFAISASRETLSKSNLNITKIGSLLNLETSLKVGDELSGHLVFGHIDGKLKLIKKKNVGSSKILIFNMPLNLRNYIAPKGSVAINGV
;
A
#
# COMPACT_ATOMS: atom_id res chain seq x y z
N MET A 1 -11.35 -3.56 -1.79
CA MET A 1 -10.79 -4.61 -2.66
C MET A 1 -9.94 -3.94 -3.72
N PHE A 2 -8.82 -4.55 -4.11
CA PHE A 2 -7.80 -4.03 -5.02
C PHE A 2 -7.40 -5.13 -6.01
N THR A 3 -6.56 -4.80 -6.99
CA THR A 3 -6.13 -5.71 -8.06
C THR A 3 -4.66 -6.08 -7.99
N GLY A 4 -3.87 -5.34 -7.22
CA GLY A 4 -2.40 -5.44 -7.22
C GLY A 4 -1.74 -4.65 -8.36
N ILE A 5 -2.49 -3.83 -9.09
CA ILE A 5 -1.98 -2.96 -10.14
C ILE A 5 -1.80 -1.56 -9.59
N ILE A 6 -0.54 -1.15 -9.43
CA ILE A 6 -0.20 0.15 -8.85
C ILE A 6 -0.53 1.27 -9.84
N GLU A 7 -1.34 2.23 -9.39
CA GLU A 7 -1.76 3.38 -10.19
C GLU A 7 -0.81 4.58 -10.04
N ASP A 8 -0.18 4.72 -8.86
CA ASP A 8 0.69 5.86 -8.57
C ASP A 8 1.70 5.51 -7.47
N ILE A 9 2.73 6.34 -7.34
CA ILE A 9 3.68 6.34 -6.23
C ILE A 9 3.53 7.65 -5.48
N GLY A 10 3.00 7.55 -4.25
CA GLY A 10 2.83 8.69 -3.35
C GLY A 10 4.03 8.89 -2.44
N GLU A 11 4.32 10.15 -2.13
CA GLU A 11 5.35 10.54 -1.16
C GLU A 11 4.71 10.97 0.16
N VAL A 12 5.21 10.50 1.27
CA VAL A 12 4.76 10.93 2.60
C VAL A 12 5.26 12.34 2.88
N LEU A 13 4.33 13.29 2.96
CA LEU A 13 4.60 14.72 3.15
C LEU A 13 4.69 15.10 4.64
N GLU A 14 3.85 14.49 5.46
CA GLU A 14 3.72 14.81 6.88
C GLU A 14 3.20 13.58 7.65
N ILE A 15 3.61 13.43 8.89
CA ILE A 15 3.11 12.42 9.82
C ILE A 15 2.69 13.11 11.11
N LYS A 16 1.43 12.96 11.50
CA LYS A 16 0.90 13.44 12.79
C LYS A 16 0.57 12.26 13.69
N LYS A 17 0.64 12.49 14.99
CA LYS A 17 0.19 11.55 16.01
C LYS A 17 -0.98 12.21 16.75
N ASP A 18 -2.17 11.63 16.56
CA ASP A 18 -3.40 12.06 17.22
C ASP A 18 -4.19 10.79 17.59
N GLY A 19 -3.73 10.15 18.69
CA GLY A 19 -4.13 8.77 19.03
C GLY A 19 -3.49 7.77 18.06
N ASP A 20 -4.03 7.67 16.85
CA ASP A 20 -3.46 6.94 15.71
C ASP A 20 -2.38 7.77 14.99
N LYS A 21 -1.61 7.13 14.09
CA LYS A 21 -0.74 7.86 13.17
C LYS A 21 -1.51 8.29 11.92
N ILE A 22 -1.48 9.58 11.62
CA ILE A 22 -2.05 10.16 10.42
C ILE A 22 -0.93 10.47 9.43
N PHE A 23 -1.01 9.89 8.22
CA PHE A 23 -0.05 10.13 7.14
C PHE A 23 -0.70 11.02 6.08
N TYR A 24 -0.03 12.11 5.71
CA TYR A 24 -0.37 12.96 4.58
C TYR A 24 0.50 12.55 3.40
N ILE A 25 -0.10 12.20 2.29
CA ILE A 25 0.57 11.57 1.16
C ILE A 25 0.25 12.35 -0.11
N SER A 26 1.29 12.76 -0.86
CA SER A 26 1.11 13.35 -2.18
C SER A 26 0.75 12.28 -3.21
N THR A 27 0.00 12.67 -4.25
CA THR A 27 -0.38 11.75 -5.33
C THR A 27 -0.60 12.51 -6.63
N LYS A 28 -0.41 11.84 -7.77
CA LYS A 28 -0.83 12.30 -9.08
C LYS A 28 -2.33 12.05 -9.33
N ILE A 29 -2.92 11.13 -8.61
CA ILE A 29 -4.37 10.86 -8.68
C ILE A 29 -5.10 12.16 -8.38
N ASN A 30 -6.05 12.52 -9.24
CA ASN A 30 -6.85 13.72 -9.02
C ASN A 30 -7.62 13.60 -7.70
N TYR A 31 -7.37 14.51 -6.75
CA TYR A 31 -8.01 14.49 -5.44
C TYR A 31 -9.54 14.54 -5.50
N GLN A 32 -10.12 15.06 -6.59
CA GLN A 32 -11.57 15.05 -6.79
C GLN A 32 -12.12 13.64 -6.95
N ASN A 33 -11.35 12.72 -7.54
CA ASN A 33 -11.73 11.33 -7.73
C ASN A 33 -11.58 10.51 -6.44
N LEU A 34 -10.81 10.99 -5.47
CA LEU A 34 -10.71 10.38 -4.16
C LEU A 34 -11.96 10.74 -3.34
N LYS A 35 -12.54 9.77 -2.63
CA LYS A 35 -13.72 9.98 -1.76
C LYS A 35 -13.28 9.82 -0.31
N ILE A 36 -13.61 10.80 0.55
CA ILE A 36 -13.45 10.65 2.01
C ILE A 36 -14.33 9.49 2.48
N GLY A 37 -13.77 8.60 3.30
CA GLY A 37 -14.40 7.37 3.74
C GLY A 37 -14.20 6.17 2.82
N SER A 38 -13.68 6.36 1.59
CA SER A 38 -13.31 5.23 0.73
C SER A 38 -11.95 4.64 1.12
N SER A 39 -11.73 3.40 0.68
CA SER A 39 -10.46 2.72 0.85
C SER A 39 -9.46 3.12 -0.24
N ILE A 40 -8.18 3.20 0.15
CA ILE A 40 -7.02 3.28 -0.73
C ILE A 40 -5.96 2.29 -0.24
N SER A 41 -5.29 1.61 -1.14
CA SER A 41 -4.14 0.77 -0.83
C SER A 41 -2.88 1.62 -0.78
N CYS A 42 -2.14 1.53 0.33
CA CYS A 42 -0.82 2.13 0.48
C CYS A 42 0.18 1.00 0.79
N ASN A 43 1.06 0.66 -0.14
CA ASN A 43 1.92 -0.53 -0.05
C ASN A 43 1.11 -1.83 0.22
N GLY A 44 -0.05 -1.99 -0.40
CA GLY A 44 -0.93 -3.14 -0.20
C GLY A 44 -1.80 -3.09 1.05
N ILE A 45 -1.67 -2.05 1.88
CA ILE A 45 -2.44 -1.89 3.11
C ILE A 45 -3.73 -1.14 2.80
N CYS A 46 -4.89 -1.75 3.05
CA CYS A 46 -6.19 -1.10 2.93
C CYS A 46 -6.38 -0.07 4.04
N LEU A 47 -6.48 1.21 3.67
CA LEU A 47 -6.60 2.33 4.59
C LEU A 47 -7.73 3.25 4.17
N THR A 48 -8.37 3.89 5.13
CA THR A 48 -9.47 4.83 4.87
C THR A 48 -8.95 6.25 4.64
N ILE A 49 -9.38 6.88 3.57
CA ILE A 49 -9.11 8.30 3.30
C ILE A 49 -9.92 9.15 4.28
N ILE A 50 -9.24 9.93 5.13
CA ILE A 50 -9.88 10.79 6.12
C ILE A 50 -9.89 12.28 5.72
N LYS A 51 -8.95 12.69 4.87
CA LYS A 51 -8.86 14.06 4.31
C LYS A 51 -8.27 14.00 2.91
N LYS A 52 -8.55 14.98 2.11
CA LYS A 52 -7.97 15.16 0.78
C LYS A 52 -7.90 16.63 0.40
N GLY A 53 -7.06 16.96 -0.55
CA GLY A 53 -6.97 18.33 -1.03
C GLY A 53 -5.93 18.53 -2.12
N LYS A 54 -5.69 19.82 -2.43
CA LYS A 54 -4.67 20.27 -3.35
C LYS A 54 -3.92 21.44 -2.73
N LYS A 55 -2.59 21.42 -2.79
CA LYS A 55 -1.72 22.51 -2.33
C LYS A 55 -0.56 22.66 -3.29
N ASN A 56 -0.28 23.89 -3.73
CA ASN A 56 0.80 24.19 -4.68
C ASN A 56 0.79 23.26 -5.92
N LYS A 57 -0.38 23.10 -6.54
CA LYS A 57 -0.63 22.23 -7.70
C LYS A 57 -0.46 20.71 -7.43
N LYS A 58 -0.04 20.27 -6.23
CA LYS A 58 0.07 18.86 -5.87
C LYS A 58 -1.22 18.39 -5.18
N ASN A 59 -1.78 17.27 -5.64
CA ASN A 59 -2.87 16.59 -4.94
C ASN A 59 -2.30 15.85 -3.72
N TRP A 60 -3.11 15.70 -2.68
CA TRP A 60 -2.76 14.96 -1.49
C TRP A 60 -4.00 14.35 -0.84
N PHE A 61 -3.80 13.33 -0.06
CA PHE A 61 -4.79 12.75 0.83
C PHE A 61 -4.14 12.40 2.17
N ALA A 62 -4.99 12.17 3.17
CA ALA A 62 -4.55 11.69 4.47
C ALA A 62 -5.28 10.40 4.83
N ILE A 63 -4.52 9.49 5.47
CA ILE A 63 -5.02 8.22 6.01
C ILE A 63 -4.66 8.11 7.49
N SER A 64 -5.45 7.34 8.24
CA SER A 64 -5.17 6.99 9.63
C SER A 64 -4.75 5.53 9.73
N ALA A 65 -3.70 5.26 10.48
CA ALA A 65 -3.21 3.91 10.74
C ALA A 65 -3.22 3.62 12.25
N SER A 66 -4.01 2.61 12.64
CA SER A 66 -4.11 2.15 14.01
C SER A 66 -2.80 1.52 14.50
N ARG A 67 -2.67 1.33 15.81
CA ARG A 67 -1.52 0.62 16.40
C ARG A 67 -1.37 -0.79 15.82
N GLU A 68 -2.47 -1.50 15.58
CA GLU A 68 -2.44 -2.83 14.97
C GLU A 68 -1.90 -2.77 13.55
N THR A 69 -2.41 -1.88 12.70
CA THR A 69 -1.91 -1.65 11.33
C THR A 69 -0.41 -1.37 11.32
N LEU A 70 0.04 -0.48 12.21
CA LEU A 70 1.46 -0.15 12.33
C LEU A 70 2.30 -1.35 12.76
N SER A 71 1.82 -2.19 13.68
CA SER A 71 2.56 -3.37 14.16
C SER A 71 2.74 -4.43 13.09
N LYS A 72 1.74 -4.63 12.25
CA LYS A 72 1.70 -5.66 11.20
C LYS A 72 2.26 -5.22 9.86
N SER A 73 2.55 -3.92 9.66
CA SER A 73 2.95 -3.39 8.36
C SER A 73 4.26 -2.60 8.40
N ASN A 74 4.75 -2.22 7.22
CA ASN A 74 5.92 -1.36 7.06
C ASN A 74 5.64 0.12 7.35
N LEU A 75 4.38 0.52 7.57
CA LEU A 75 4.03 1.89 7.95
C LEU A 75 4.67 2.32 9.29
N ASN A 76 5.00 1.36 10.15
CA ASN A 76 5.67 1.67 11.42
C ASN A 76 7.04 2.34 11.21
N ILE A 77 7.78 1.93 10.19
CA ILE A 77 9.11 2.45 9.84
C ILE A 77 9.07 3.54 8.78
N THR A 78 7.89 3.85 8.24
CA THR A 78 7.69 4.89 7.23
C THR A 78 7.97 6.27 7.82
N LYS A 79 8.71 7.09 7.07
CA LYS A 79 9.14 8.45 7.43
C LYS A 79 8.66 9.45 6.39
N ILE A 80 8.74 10.74 6.69
CA ILE A 80 8.56 11.82 5.71
C ILE A 80 9.56 11.61 4.57
N GLY A 81 9.12 11.76 3.32
CA GLY A 81 9.87 11.45 2.11
C GLY A 81 9.83 9.99 1.66
N SER A 82 9.25 9.06 2.46
CA SER A 82 9.07 7.67 2.04
C SER A 82 8.08 7.59 0.87
N LEU A 83 8.37 6.69 -0.08
CA LEU A 83 7.50 6.41 -1.22
C LEU A 83 6.60 5.20 -0.92
N LEU A 84 5.34 5.30 -1.30
CA LEU A 84 4.32 4.27 -1.13
C LEU A 84 3.67 3.95 -2.46
N ASN A 85 3.52 2.68 -2.79
CA ASN A 85 2.69 2.22 -3.89
C ASN A 85 1.23 2.51 -3.57
N LEU A 86 0.52 3.13 -4.51
CA LEU A 86 -0.88 3.54 -4.33
C LEU A 86 -1.76 2.85 -5.36
N GLU A 87 -2.92 2.37 -4.90
CA GLU A 87 -3.99 1.84 -5.73
C GLU A 87 -5.34 2.26 -5.12
N THR A 88 -6.26 2.78 -5.94
CA THR A 88 -7.62 3.08 -5.51
C THR A 88 -8.45 1.80 -5.41
N SER A 89 -9.50 1.81 -4.60
CA SER A 89 -10.38 0.65 -4.50
C SER A 89 -11.18 0.45 -5.79
N LEU A 90 -11.33 -0.82 -6.22
CA LEU A 90 -12.23 -1.22 -7.29
C LEU A 90 -13.66 -0.73 -7.03
N LYS A 91 -14.33 -0.30 -8.08
CA LYS A 91 -15.76 0.01 -8.10
C LYS A 91 -16.53 -1.18 -8.64
N VAL A 92 -17.82 -1.23 -8.34
CA VAL A 92 -18.72 -2.22 -8.94
C VAL A 92 -18.78 -1.96 -10.45
N GLY A 93 -18.46 -2.99 -11.24
CA GLY A 93 -18.43 -2.90 -12.70
C GLY A 93 -17.03 -2.65 -13.31
N ASP A 94 -16.01 -2.37 -12.48
CA ASP A 94 -14.63 -2.28 -12.99
C ASP A 94 -14.10 -3.65 -13.41
N GLU A 95 -13.24 -3.67 -14.43
CA GLU A 95 -12.53 -4.88 -14.87
C GLU A 95 -11.48 -5.31 -13.84
N LEU A 96 -11.45 -6.60 -13.51
CA LEU A 96 -10.40 -7.20 -12.69
C LEU A 96 -9.22 -7.62 -13.56
N SER A 97 -8.34 -6.69 -13.88
CA SER A 97 -7.15 -6.93 -14.72
C SER A 97 -5.98 -7.59 -13.99
N GLY A 98 -6.07 -7.76 -12.67
CA GLY A 98 -5.03 -8.36 -11.82
C GLY A 98 -5.56 -9.51 -10.97
N HIS A 99 -5.28 -9.48 -9.68
CA HIS A 99 -5.71 -10.48 -8.70
C HIS A 99 -6.65 -9.85 -7.66
N LEU A 100 -7.35 -10.68 -6.90
CA LEU A 100 -8.13 -10.20 -5.76
C LEU A 100 -7.21 -9.91 -4.58
N VAL A 101 -7.01 -8.64 -4.28
CA VAL A 101 -6.19 -8.16 -3.16
C VAL A 101 -7.07 -7.42 -2.16
N PHE A 102 -7.18 -7.94 -0.94
CA PHE A 102 -8.05 -7.36 0.09
C PHE A 102 -7.38 -6.21 0.84
N GLY A 103 -6.06 -6.20 0.90
CA GLY A 103 -5.29 -5.19 1.61
C GLY A 103 -5.22 -5.41 3.12
N HIS A 104 -5.60 -6.58 3.60
CA HIS A 104 -5.41 -7.02 4.98
C HIS A 104 -4.05 -7.69 5.11
N ILE A 105 -3.18 -7.12 5.94
CA ILE A 105 -1.78 -7.55 6.02
C ILE A 105 -1.64 -8.75 6.96
N ASP A 106 -1.17 -9.87 6.42
CA ASP A 106 -0.91 -11.10 7.17
C ASP A 106 0.43 -11.06 7.90
N GLY A 107 1.43 -10.36 7.35
CA GLY A 107 2.75 -10.29 7.96
C GLY A 107 3.74 -9.41 7.20
N LYS A 108 4.98 -9.45 7.66
CA LYS A 108 6.12 -8.72 7.09
C LYS A 108 7.19 -9.69 6.61
N LEU A 109 7.70 -9.42 5.41
CA LEU A 109 8.83 -10.13 4.83
C LEU A 109 10.06 -9.24 4.83
N LYS A 110 11.23 -9.83 5.00
CA LYS A 110 12.52 -9.16 4.81
C LYS A 110 13.11 -9.58 3.46
N LEU A 111 13.43 -8.62 2.61
CA LEU A 111 14.18 -8.88 1.39
C LEU A 111 15.60 -9.30 1.76
N ILE A 112 15.98 -10.54 1.40
CA ILE A 112 17.31 -11.11 1.67
C ILE A 112 18.24 -10.81 0.51
N LYS A 113 17.74 -10.98 -0.73
CA LYS A 113 18.57 -10.87 -1.94
C LYS A 113 17.75 -10.38 -3.12
N LYS A 114 18.41 -9.57 -3.95
CA LYS A 114 17.93 -9.15 -5.26
C LYS A 114 18.94 -9.52 -6.31
N LYS A 115 18.51 -10.17 -7.38
CA LYS A 115 19.33 -10.52 -8.54
C LYS A 115 18.68 -9.98 -9.81
N ASN A 116 19.49 -9.46 -10.74
CA ASN A 116 19.04 -9.16 -12.09
C ASN A 116 19.25 -10.40 -12.97
N VAL A 117 18.26 -10.73 -13.79
CA VAL A 117 18.30 -11.84 -14.75
C VAL A 117 17.71 -11.32 -16.06
N GLY A 118 18.58 -10.88 -16.95
CA GLY A 118 18.18 -10.15 -18.16
C GLY A 118 17.39 -8.88 -17.79
N SER A 119 16.21 -8.72 -18.35
CA SER A 119 15.26 -7.63 -18.03
C SER A 119 14.46 -7.85 -16.74
N SER A 120 14.51 -9.05 -16.17
CA SER A 120 13.75 -9.43 -14.98
C SER A 120 14.57 -9.28 -13.70
N LYS A 121 13.87 -9.32 -12.56
CA LYS A 121 14.47 -9.30 -11.23
C LYS A 121 13.96 -10.46 -10.39
N ILE A 122 14.86 -11.17 -9.74
CA ILE A 122 14.51 -12.17 -8.72
C ILE A 122 14.64 -11.50 -7.36
N LEU A 123 13.57 -11.50 -6.59
CA LEU A 123 13.52 -11.03 -5.21
C LEU A 123 13.40 -12.24 -4.29
N ILE A 124 14.31 -12.38 -3.34
CA ILE A 124 14.31 -13.47 -2.36
C ILE A 124 14.00 -12.89 -1.00
N PHE A 125 12.93 -13.37 -0.39
CA PHE A 125 12.48 -12.97 0.94
C PHE A 125 12.66 -14.09 1.96
N ASN A 126 12.77 -13.72 3.25
CA ASN A 126 12.62 -14.71 4.30
C ASN A 126 11.17 -15.22 4.33
N MET A 127 10.99 -16.46 4.76
CA MET A 127 9.67 -17.05 4.95
C MET A 127 9.36 -17.13 6.46
N PRO A 128 8.44 -16.31 6.99
CA PRO A 128 7.95 -16.44 8.35
C PRO A 128 7.23 -17.79 8.55
N LEU A 129 7.53 -18.48 9.62
CA LEU A 129 6.98 -19.83 9.88
C LEU A 129 5.45 -19.85 9.90
N ASN A 130 4.81 -18.82 10.45
CA ASN A 130 3.37 -18.68 10.51
C ASN A 130 2.68 -18.48 9.16
N LEU A 131 3.43 -18.05 8.11
CA LEU A 131 2.89 -17.84 6.76
C LEU A 131 3.17 -19.01 5.82
N ARG A 132 4.06 -19.92 6.19
CA ARG A 132 4.53 -21.01 5.33
C ARG A 132 3.41 -21.87 4.74
N ASN A 133 2.40 -22.17 5.53
CA ASN A 133 1.29 -23.05 5.12
C ASN A 133 0.28 -22.37 4.19
N TYR A 134 0.36 -21.06 4.01
CA TYR A 134 -0.55 -20.27 3.18
C TYR A 134 0.06 -19.86 1.84
N ILE A 135 1.34 -20.18 1.61
CA ILE A 135 2.05 -19.81 0.38
C ILE A 135 2.38 -21.09 -0.40
N ALA A 136 1.78 -21.23 -1.58
CA ALA A 136 1.95 -22.37 -2.46
C ALA A 136 2.86 -22.03 -3.66
N PRO A 137 3.59 -23.01 -4.22
CA PRO A 137 4.28 -22.83 -5.49
C PRO A 137 3.32 -22.37 -6.58
N LYS A 138 3.70 -21.35 -7.36
CA LYS A 138 2.87 -20.69 -8.38
C LYS A 138 1.61 -19.99 -7.84
N GLY A 139 1.42 -19.94 -6.51
CA GLY A 139 0.35 -19.16 -5.90
C GLY A 139 0.65 -17.65 -5.99
N SER A 140 -0.42 -16.85 -5.99
CA SER A 140 -0.29 -15.38 -5.94
C SER A 140 -0.04 -14.93 -4.50
N VAL A 141 0.88 -14.00 -4.32
CA VAL A 141 1.14 -13.32 -3.05
C VAL A 141 1.37 -11.83 -3.32
N ALA A 142 0.64 -10.98 -2.64
CA ALA A 142 0.83 -9.54 -2.79
C ALA A 142 1.92 -9.05 -1.82
N ILE A 143 2.95 -8.39 -2.36
CA ILE A 143 4.03 -7.78 -1.59
C ILE A 143 4.08 -6.29 -1.89
N ASN A 144 3.87 -5.45 -0.88
CA ASN A 144 3.73 -4.00 -1.03
C ASN A 144 2.67 -3.60 -2.08
N GLY A 145 1.62 -4.40 -2.21
CA GLY A 145 0.48 -4.14 -3.09
C GLY A 145 0.64 -4.63 -4.53
N VAL A 146 1.73 -5.33 -4.83
CA VAL A 146 2.01 -5.91 -6.16
C VAL A 146 1.97 -7.41 -6.11
#